data_ac6fc588dd4dd417c7e1b4c231b1b40a
#
_entry.id   ac6fc588dd4dd417c7e1b4c231b1b40a
#
_cell.length_a   1.000
_cell.length_b   1.000
_cell.length_c   1.000
_cell.angle_alpha   90.00
_cell.angle_beta   90.00
_cell.angle_gamma   90.00
#
_symmetry.space_group_name_H-M   'P 1'
#
loop_
_entity.id
_entity.type
_entity.pdbx_description
1 polymer ?
#
loop_
_entity_poly.entity_id
_entity_poly.type
_entity_poly.pdbx_seq_one_letter_code
_entity_poly.pdbx_strand_id
1 'polypeptide(L)'
;MIRIAREEKEIAGKLLPYLLEKGKLVDTLVISPPGIGKTTLLRELVRIVSLGKGVLPMQCAVIDERAELFPKGIEAGPRTDVISLIKKEIGILMAIRSLSPELICFDELGSREELKAAYEAAKSGVKILTSCHAENIENLRERFFFAELMEKGLFSRILVLSDSLGRSTAQALYDGKGRQLPMEPLLLAKEENRC
;
A
#
# COMPACT_ATOMS: atom_id res chain seq x y z
N MET A 1 9.89 -26.64 0.39
CA MET A 1 9.29 -26.25 -0.92
C MET A 1 9.25 -24.72 -0.97
N ILE A 2 10.26 -24.11 -1.62
CA ILE A 2 10.46 -22.65 -1.63
C ILE A 2 10.24 -22.19 -3.08
N ARG A 3 9.00 -21.93 -3.47
CA ARG A 3 8.67 -21.40 -4.81
C ARG A 3 7.85 -20.11 -4.84
N ILE A 4 7.36 -19.62 -3.72
CA ILE A 4 6.41 -18.48 -3.68
C ILE A 4 7.09 -17.12 -3.80
N ALA A 5 8.33 -16.97 -3.36
CA ALA A 5 8.98 -15.65 -3.23
C ALA A 5 9.55 -15.07 -4.56
N ARG A 6 9.69 -15.82 -5.64
CA ARG A 6 10.33 -15.33 -6.88
C ARG A 6 9.34 -14.75 -7.90
N GLU A 7 8.11 -15.25 -7.95
CA GLU A 7 7.11 -14.81 -8.93
C GLU A 7 6.37 -13.52 -8.52
N GLU A 8 6.16 -13.31 -7.24
CA GLU A 8 5.49 -12.10 -6.73
C GLU A 8 6.32 -10.81 -6.92
N LYS A 9 7.64 -10.91 -7.00
CA LYS A 9 8.56 -9.76 -7.20
C LYS A 9 8.42 -9.05 -8.55
N GLU A 10 7.91 -9.71 -9.58
CA GLU A 10 7.70 -9.11 -10.90
C GLU A 10 6.41 -8.29 -10.99
N ILE A 11 5.49 -8.55 -10.12
CA ILE A 11 4.09 -8.11 -10.21
C ILE A 11 3.93 -6.67 -9.75
N ALA A 12 4.44 -6.33 -8.58
CA ALA A 12 4.44 -4.94 -8.09
C ALA A 12 5.21 -4.01 -9.04
N GLY A 13 6.23 -4.52 -9.73
CA GLY A 13 6.98 -3.78 -10.76
C GLY A 13 6.11 -3.29 -11.92
N LYS A 14 5.11 -4.04 -12.34
CA LYS A 14 4.18 -3.65 -13.42
C LYS A 14 3.24 -2.51 -13.00
N LEU A 15 2.97 -2.37 -11.71
CA LEU A 15 2.13 -1.29 -11.17
C LEU A 15 2.89 0.01 -10.94
N LEU A 16 4.21 -0.02 -10.81
CA LEU A 16 5.01 1.16 -10.52
C LEU A 16 4.71 2.35 -11.44
N PRO A 17 4.65 2.21 -12.78
CA PRO A 17 4.40 3.36 -13.67
C PRO A 17 3.13 4.14 -13.32
N TYR A 18 2.13 3.47 -12.75
CA TYR A 18 0.85 4.06 -12.37
C TYR A 18 0.89 4.71 -10.97
N LEU A 19 1.83 4.31 -10.13
CA LEU A 19 1.95 4.71 -8.72
C LEU A 19 3.09 5.69 -8.47
N LEU A 20 3.82 6.12 -9.53
CA LEU A 20 4.95 7.04 -9.42
C LEU A 20 4.62 8.43 -9.94
N GLU A 21 5.18 9.44 -9.29
CA GLU A 21 5.35 10.78 -9.81
C GLU A 21 6.79 11.24 -9.57
N LYS A 22 7.41 11.81 -10.61
CA LYS A 22 8.83 12.25 -10.55
C LYS A 22 9.79 11.17 -10.02
N GLY A 23 9.50 9.89 -10.31
CA GLY A 23 10.33 8.76 -9.90
C GLY A 23 10.15 8.30 -8.45
N LYS A 24 9.25 8.89 -7.68
CA LYS A 24 8.91 8.47 -6.30
C LYS A 24 7.49 7.94 -6.20
N LEU A 25 7.30 6.97 -5.30
CA LEU A 25 5.95 6.48 -4.97
C LEU A 25 5.12 7.63 -4.37
N VAL A 26 3.87 7.76 -4.84
CA VAL A 26 2.93 8.75 -4.30
C VAL A 26 2.02 8.13 -3.24
N ASP A 27 1.32 8.98 -2.51
CA ASP A 27 0.35 8.55 -1.50
C ASP A 27 -0.69 7.63 -2.12
N THR A 28 -0.68 6.36 -1.71
CA THR A 28 -1.43 5.29 -2.36
C THR A 28 -2.28 4.51 -1.36
N LEU A 29 -3.57 4.39 -1.67
CA LEU A 29 -4.51 3.52 -0.97
C LEU A 29 -4.82 2.30 -1.85
N VAL A 30 -4.66 1.11 -1.30
CA VAL A 30 -5.02 -0.15 -1.96
C VAL A 30 -6.33 -0.66 -1.37
N ILE A 31 -7.35 -0.83 -2.18
CA ILE A 31 -8.65 -1.36 -1.73
C ILE A 31 -8.93 -2.72 -2.37
N SER A 32 -9.50 -3.62 -1.61
CA SER A 32 -10.03 -4.92 -2.09
C SER A 32 -10.87 -5.62 -1.04
N PRO A 33 -11.64 -6.64 -1.42
CA PRO A 33 -12.15 -7.64 -0.49
C PRO A 33 -11.03 -8.32 0.31
N PRO A 34 -11.35 -9.01 1.42
CA PRO A 34 -10.40 -9.84 2.15
C PRO A 34 -9.78 -10.94 1.25
N GLY A 35 -8.50 -11.29 1.50
CA GLY A 35 -7.84 -12.43 0.86
C GLY A 35 -7.36 -12.22 -0.58
N ILE A 36 -7.51 -11.03 -1.16
CA ILE A 36 -7.12 -10.71 -2.55
C ILE A 36 -5.63 -10.36 -2.70
N GLY A 37 -4.85 -10.30 -1.63
CA GLY A 37 -3.40 -10.08 -1.71
C GLY A 37 -2.91 -8.66 -1.41
N LYS A 38 -3.73 -7.80 -0.75
CA LYS A 38 -3.30 -6.45 -0.33
C LYS A 38 -1.96 -6.46 0.43
N THR A 39 -1.88 -7.26 1.48
CA THR A 39 -0.68 -7.37 2.32
C THR A 39 0.56 -7.78 1.52
N THR A 40 0.41 -8.71 0.58
CA THR A 40 1.48 -9.13 -0.33
C THR A 40 1.93 -7.98 -1.23
N LEU A 41 0.98 -7.24 -1.82
CA LEU A 41 1.31 -6.09 -2.67
C LEU A 41 1.99 -4.97 -1.89
N LEU A 42 1.50 -4.61 -0.70
CA LEU A 42 2.13 -3.61 0.16
C LEU A 42 3.58 -3.99 0.48
N ARG A 43 3.81 -5.24 0.87
CA ARG A 43 5.14 -5.79 1.16
C ARG A 43 6.10 -5.66 -0.02
N GLU A 44 5.64 -6.05 -1.22
CA GLU A 44 6.48 -5.97 -2.42
C GLU A 44 6.74 -4.53 -2.86
N LEU A 45 5.77 -3.62 -2.77
CA LEU A 45 5.98 -2.20 -3.05
C LEU A 45 7.00 -1.59 -2.09
N VAL A 46 6.92 -1.87 -0.79
CA VAL A 46 7.92 -1.42 0.19
C VAL A 46 9.32 -1.91 -0.19
N ARG A 47 9.47 -3.20 -0.54
CA ARG A 47 10.76 -3.77 -0.94
C ARG A 47 11.33 -3.11 -2.20
N ILE A 48 10.50 -2.92 -3.22
CA ILE A 48 10.91 -2.29 -4.48
C ILE A 48 11.40 -0.87 -4.22
N VAL A 49 10.64 -0.10 -3.45
CA VAL A 49 10.97 1.28 -3.08
C VAL A 49 12.24 1.34 -2.23
N SER A 50 12.36 0.48 -1.24
CA SER A 50 13.54 0.39 -0.37
C SER A 50 14.82 0.01 -1.15
N LEU A 51 14.69 -0.85 -2.17
CA LEU A 51 15.79 -1.27 -3.04
C LEU A 51 16.11 -0.24 -4.15
N GLY A 52 15.18 0.64 -4.49
CA GLY A 52 15.32 1.55 -5.62
C GLY A 52 15.21 0.87 -6.98
N LYS A 53 14.40 -0.20 -7.11
CA LYS A 53 14.22 -0.93 -8.38
C LYS A 53 13.18 -0.25 -9.26
N GLY A 54 13.62 0.47 -10.28
CA GLY A 54 12.72 1.20 -11.20
C GLY A 54 12.02 2.41 -10.56
N VAL A 55 12.47 2.84 -9.39
CA VAL A 55 11.95 3.95 -8.60
C VAL A 55 13.10 4.59 -7.84
N LEU A 56 13.02 5.87 -7.53
CA LEU A 56 13.98 6.50 -6.63
C LEU A 56 13.86 5.85 -5.24
N PRO A 57 14.97 5.39 -4.65
CA PRO A 57 14.93 4.74 -3.36
C PRO A 57 14.44 5.71 -2.27
N MET A 58 13.63 5.19 -1.35
CA MET A 58 13.08 5.97 -0.23
C MET A 58 13.37 5.26 1.10
N GLN A 59 13.61 6.07 2.16
CA GLN A 59 13.63 5.55 3.52
C GLN A 59 12.20 5.20 3.93
N CYS A 60 11.95 3.93 4.23
CA CYS A 60 10.64 3.41 4.56
C CYS A 60 10.51 3.14 6.07
N ALA A 61 9.37 3.48 6.65
CA ALA A 61 8.94 2.97 7.94
C ALA A 61 7.69 2.12 7.76
N VAL A 62 7.69 0.91 8.29
CA VAL A 62 6.52 0.02 8.27
C VAL A 62 5.95 -0.06 9.68
N ILE A 63 4.66 0.23 9.81
CA ILE A 63 3.94 0.08 11.07
C ILE A 63 3.10 -1.19 10.97
N ASP A 64 3.55 -2.24 11.61
CA ASP A 64 3.01 -3.60 11.50
C ASP A 64 2.39 -4.03 12.83
N GLU A 65 1.19 -3.51 13.12
CA GLU A 65 0.52 -3.70 14.40
C GLU A 65 0.34 -5.18 14.79
N ARG A 66 0.11 -6.06 13.81
CA ARG A 66 -0.15 -7.49 14.02
C ARG A 66 1.03 -8.38 13.65
N ALA A 67 2.16 -7.81 13.24
CA ALA A 67 3.31 -8.54 12.68
C ALA A 67 2.93 -9.43 11.48
N GLU A 68 2.00 -8.94 10.62
CA GLU A 68 1.50 -9.64 9.44
C GLU A 68 2.14 -9.14 8.15
N LEU A 69 2.57 -7.87 8.09
CA LEU A 69 3.27 -7.32 6.92
C LEU A 69 4.66 -7.93 6.77
N PHE A 70 5.47 -7.89 7.82
CA PHE A 70 6.83 -8.42 7.82
C PHE A 70 7.05 -9.35 9.03
N PRO A 71 6.44 -10.55 9.03
CA PRO A 71 6.66 -11.51 10.08
C PRO A 71 8.12 -11.93 10.13
N LYS A 72 8.55 -12.45 11.28
CA LYS A 72 9.94 -12.87 11.53
C LYS A 72 10.47 -13.75 10.38
N GLY A 73 11.63 -13.37 9.85
CA GLY A 73 12.27 -14.08 8.74
C GLY A 73 11.91 -13.55 7.35
N ILE A 74 11.02 -12.58 7.24
CA ILE A 74 10.73 -11.89 5.98
C ILE A 74 11.44 -10.54 5.96
N GLU A 75 12.35 -10.35 5.00
CA GLU A 75 13.11 -9.11 4.85
C GLU A 75 12.25 -8.00 4.24
N ALA A 76 12.32 -6.81 4.83
CA ALA A 76 11.59 -5.64 4.37
C ALA A 76 12.36 -4.80 3.33
N GLY A 77 13.69 -4.99 3.27
CA GLY A 77 14.59 -4.25 2.39
C GLY A 77 15.58 -3.35 3.15
N PRO A 78 16.65 -2.90 2.49
CA PRO A 78 17.81 -2.27 3.15
C PRO A 78 17.52 -0.88 3.74
N ARG A 79 16.48 -0.19 3.27
CA ARG A 79 16.07 1.15 3.75
C ARG A 79 14.71 1.08 4.44
N THR A 80 14.47 0.03 5.23
CA THR A 80 13.16 -0.17 5.87
C THR A 80 13.32 -0.47 7.34
N ASP A 81 12.73 0.37 8.17
CA ASP A 81 12.55 0.13 9.60
C ASP A 81 11.15 -0.43 9.83
N VAL A 82 11.03 -1.50 10.61
CA VAL A 82 9.74 -2.14 10.93
C VAL A 82 9.45 -1.96 12.42
N ILE A 83 8.35 -1.29 12.72
CA ILE A 83 7.82 -1.10 14.07
C ILE A 83 6.61 -2.03 14.23
N SER A 84 6.75 -3.08 15.03
CA SER A 84 5.70 -4.08 15.21
C SER A 84 5.07 -4.02 16.59
N LEU A 85 3.86 -4.61 16.71
CA LEU A 85 3.14 -4.79 17.97
C LEU A 85 2.81 -3.48 18.71
N ILE A 86 2.57 -2.43 17.96
CA ILE A 86 2.13 -1.12 18.46
C ILE A 86 0.91 -0.66 17.65
N LYS A 87 0.03 0.10 18.28
CA LYS A 87 -1.11 0.72 17.57
C LYS A 87 -0.63 1.62 16.45
N LYS A 88 -1.28 1.54 15.30
CA LYS A 88 -0.84 2.23 14.06
C LYS A 88 -0.70 3.72 14.24
N GLU A 89 -1.68 4.39 14.85
CA GLU A 89 -1.64 5.84 15.09
C GLU A 89 -0.44 6.27 15.95
N ILE A 90 -0.06 5.44 16.93
CA ILE A 90 1.12 5.70 17.78
C ILE A 90 2.40 5.45 16.99
N GLY A 91 2.49 4.32 16.28
CA GLY A 91 3.65 3.94 15.47
C GLY A 91 3.94 4.95 14.36
N ILE A 92 2.91 5.47 13.68
CA ILE A 92 3.05 6.53 12.66
C ILE A 92 3.70 7.78 13.26
N LEU A 93 3.18 8.26 14.39
CA LEU A 93 3.72 9.46 15.06
C LEU A 93 5.14 9.25 15.60
N MET A 94 5.46 8.06 16.08
CA MET A 94 6.83 7.69 16.48
C MET A 94 7.77 7.68 15.29
N ALA A 95 7.38 7.06 14.17
CA ALA A 95 8.19 6.99 12.97
C ALA A 95 8.56 8.40 12.47
N ILE A 96 7.61 9.32 12.38
CA ILE A 96 7.84 10.71 11.95
C ILE A 96 8.91 11.38 12.83
N ARG A 97 8.85 11.18 14.14
CA ARG A 97 9.73 11.85 15.10
C ARG A 97 11.13 11.27 15.16
N SER A 98 11.29 9.98 14.89
CA SER A 98 12.52 9.24 15.22
C SER A 98 13.26 8.66 14.01
N LEU A 99 12.57 8.37 12.89
CA LEU A 99 13.14 7.66 11.77
C LEU A 99 13.32 8.52 10.52
N SER A 100 12.73 9.72 10.48
CA SER A 100 12.74 10.61 9.31
C SER A 100 12.39 9.88 8.01
N PRO A 101 11.29 9.12 7.95
CA PRO A 101 10.94 8.33 6.79
C PRO A 101 10.47 9.23 5.63
N GLU A 102 10.72 8.77 4.41
CA GLU A 102 10.13 9.35 3.19
C GLU A 102 8.82 8.65 2.81
N LEU A 103 8.65 7.38 3.24
CA LEU A 103 7.45 6.57 3.06
C LEU A 103 7.07 5.89 4.37
N ILE A 104 5.80 6.01 4.78
CA ILE A 104 5.21 5.17 5.83
C ILE A 104 4.25 4.19 5.18
N CYS A 105 4.47 2.89 5.45
CA CYS A 105 3.55 1.82 5.07
C CYS A 105 2.92 1.22 6.33
N PHE A 106 1.61 1.04 6.30
CA PHE A 106 0.89 0.28 7.33
C PHE A 106 -0.24 -0.52 6.70
N ASP A 107 -0.60 -1.62 7.36
CA ASP A 107 -1.73 -2.42 6.95
C ASP A 107 -3.02 -1.60 7.17
N GLU A 108 -4.10 -2.10 6.93
CA GLU A 108 -5.46 -1.60 6.95
C GLU A 108 -5.73 -0.25 7.65
N LEU A 109 -6.25 0.73 6.88
CA LEU A 109 -6.80 1.98 7.40
C LEU A 109 -8.26 1.74 7.83
N GLY A 110 -8.51 1.67 9.14
CA GLY A 110 -9.80 1.27 9.71
C GLY A 110 -10.44 2.26 10.67
N SER A 111 -9.70 3.30 11.14
CA SER A 111 -10.19 4.25 12.14
C SER A 111 -9.90 5.71 11.78
N ARG A 112 -10.61 6.63 12.44
CA ARG A 112 -10.36 8.08 12.31
C ARG A 112 -9.02 8.48 12.92
N GLU A 113 -8.60 7.83 13.99
CA GLU A 113 -7.34 8.07 14.67
C GLU A 113 -6.17 7.75 13.74
N GLU A 114 -6.24 6.62 13.03
CA GLU A 114 -5.25 6.23 12.03
C GLU A 114 -5.24 7.20 10.84
N LEU A 115 -6.42 7.60 10.35
CA LEU A 115 -6.53 8.60 9.27
C LEU A 115 -5.90 9.94 9.68
N LYS A 116 -6.14 10.39 10.91
CA LYS A 116 -5.55 11.62 11.44
C LYS A 116 -4.03 11.52 11.52
N ALA A 117 -3.49 10.41 12.03
CA ALA A 117 -2.05 10.19 12.10
C ALA A 117 -1.41 10.14 10.70
N ALA A 118 -2.02 9.44 9.74
CA ALA A 118 -1.57 9.41 8.36
C ALA A 118 -1.58 10.80 7.70
N TYR A 119 -2.60 11.60 7.97
CA TYR A 119 -2.67 12.98 7.48
C TYR A 119 -1.57 13.87 8.06
N GLU A 120 -1.27 13.76 9.35
CA GLU A 120 -0.14 14.50 9.95
C GLU A 120 1.20 14.07 9.34
N ALA A 121 1.39 12.79 9.02
CA ALA A 121 2.57 12.31 8.30
C ALA A 121 2.66 12.92 6.89
N ALA A 122 1.56 12.90 6.14
CA ALA A 122 1.52 13.49 4.79
C ALA A 122 1.79 15.00 4.80
N LYS A 123 1.27 15.75 5.78
CA LYS A 123 1.59 17.17 5.97
C LYS A 123 3.06 17.42 6.25
N SER A 124 3.74 16.48 6.87
CA SER A 124 5.18 16.54 7.10
C SER A 124 6.01 16.14 5.86
N GLY A 125 5.37 15.88 4.71
CA GLY A 125 6.01 15.51 3.46
C GLY A 125 6.28 14.01 3.30
N VAL A 126 5.86 13.18 4.26
CA VAL A 126 6.03 11.73 4.24
C VAL A 126 4.93 11.11 3.37
N LYS A 127 5.30 10.20 2.47
CA LYS A 127 4.34 9.48 1.63
C LYS A 127 3.66 8.36 2.40
N ILE A 128 2.41 8.07 2.06
CA ILE A 128 1.58 7.06 2.71
C ILE A 128 1.27 5.94 1.74
N LEU A 129 1.53 4.70 2.15
CA LEU A 129 1.12 3.48 1.47
C LEU A 129 0.31 2.63 2.46
N THR A 130 -0.96 2.41 2.18
CA THR A 130 -1.82 1.62 3.07
C THR A 130 -2.92 0.92 2.30
N SER A 131 -3.69 0.09 3.00
CA SER A 131 -4.85 -0.58 2.43
C SER A 131 -6.14 -0.30 3.19
N CYS A 132 -7.26 -0.67 2.58
CA CYS A 132 -8.58 -0.65 3.21
C CYS A 132 -9.44 -1.76 2.62
N HIS A 133 -10.34 -2.32 3.42
CA HIS A 133 -11.34 -3.26 2.92
C HIS A 133 -12.46 -2.51 2.22
N ALA A 134 -12.56 -2.65 0.88
CA ALA A 134 -13.71 -2.23 0.08
C ALA A 134 -13.68 -3.01 -1.23
N GLU A 135 -14.82 -3.39 -1.77
CA GLU A 135 -14.90 -4.15 -3.04
C GLU A 135 -14.59 -3.26 -4.24
N ASN A 136 -14.99 -2.00 -4.16
CA ASN A 136 -14.86 -1.01 -5.22
C ASN A 136 -14.85 0.40 -4.62
N ILE A 137 -14.78 1.41 -5.48
CA ILE A 137 -14.73 2.82 -5.06
C ILE A 137 -16.08 3.26 -4.46
N GLU A 138 -17.21 2.69 -4.90
CA GLU A 138 -18.54 2.97 -4.40
C GLU A 138 -18.66 2.51 -2.94
N ASN A 139 -18.28 1.28 -2.63
CA ASN A 139 -18.24 0.80 -1.24
C ASN A 139 -17.28 1.59 -0.35
N LEU A 140 -16.17 2.09 -0.90
CA LEU A 140 -15.29 2.97 -0.15
C LEU A 140 -16.00 4.29 0.20
N ARG A 141 -16.81 4.84 -0.72
CA ARG A 141 -17.58 6.08 -0.51
C ARG A 141 -18.63 5.97 0.60
N GLU A 142 -19.15 4.79 0.86
CA GLU A 142 -20.14 4.52 1.92
C GLU A 142 -19.52 4.49 3.32
N ARG A 143 -18.18 4.41 3.41
CA ARG A 143 -17.51 4.42 4.71
C ARG A 143 -17.55 5.79 5.37
N PHE A 144 -17.79 5.79 6.68
CA PHE A 144 -18.01 7.01 7.46
C PHE A 144 -16.85 8.04 7.42
N PHE A 145 -15.64 7.61 7.14
CA PHE A 145 -14.47 8.49 7.02
C PHE A 145 -14.10 8.85 5.57
N PHE A 146 -14.83 8.30 4.58
CA PHE A 146 -14.49 8.53 3.16
C PHE A 146 -14.56 10.01 2.79
N ALA A 147 -15.61 10.71 3.19
CA ALA A 147 -15.76 12.14 2.91
C ALA A 147 -14.55 12.94 3.46
N GLU A 148 -14.13 12.64 4.69
CA GLU A 148 -12.96 13.25 5.32
C GLU A 148 -11.66 12.90 4.58
N LEU A 149 -11.50 11.67 4.13
CA LEU A 149 -10.36 11.20 3.35
C LEU A 149 -10.23 11.96 2.02
N MET A 150 -11.35 12.14 1.32
CA MET A 150 -11.40 12.86 0.04
C MET A 150 -11.22 14.38 0.23
N GLU A 151 -11.84 14.95 1.24
CA GLU A 151 -11.71 16.38 1.58
C GLU A 151 -10.26 16.76 1.88
N LYS A 152 -9.57 15.94 2.67
CA LYS A 152 -8.17 16.13 3.01
C LYS A 152 -7.20 15.86 1.86
N GLY A 153 -7.64 15.17 0.80
CA GLY A 153 -6.81 14.85 -0.36
C GLY A 153 -5.57 14.03 -0.01
N LEU A 154 -5.69 13.11 0.97
CA LEU A 154 -4.56 12.34 1.50
C LEU A 154 -3.91 11.46 0.45
N PHE A 155 -4.71 10.79 -0.41
CA PHE A 155 -4.20 9.87 -1.39
C PHE A 155 -4.20 10.45 -2.79
N SER A 156 -3.08 10.29 -3.50
CA SER A 156 -2.95 10.64 -4.92
C SER A 156 -3.45 9.52 -5.83
N ARG A 157 -3.40 8.28 -5.34
CA ARG A 157 -3.85 7.07 -6.06
C ARG A 157 -4.68 6.18 -5.16
N ILE A 158 -5.78 5.65 -5.72
CA ILE A 158 -6.59 4.59 -5.10
C ILE A 158 -6.59 3.42 -6.08
N LEU A 159 -5.95 2.32 -5.71
CA LEU A 159 -5.82 1.11 -6.51
C LEU A 159 -6.84 0.09 -6.03
N VAL A 160 -7.66 -0.41 -6.96
CA VAL A 160 -8.66 -1.46 -6.69
C VAL A 160 -8.09 -2.80 -7.10
N LEU A 161 -8.03 -3.75 -6.15
CA LEU A 161 -7.72 -5.15 -6.44
C LEU A 161 -9.01 -5.98 -6.40
N SER A 162 -9.07 -6.97 -7.28
CA SER A 162 -10.18 -7.92 -7.38
C SER A 162 -9.66 -9.32 -7.74
N ASP A 163 -10.57 -10.23 -7.95
CA ASP A 163 -10.34 -11.57 -8.50
C ASP A 163 -10.92 -11.77 -9.91
N SER A 164 -11.27 -10.68 -10.59
CA SER A 164 -11.98 -10.69 -11.88
C SER A 164 -11.28 -11.44 -13.01
N LEU A 165 -9.94 -11.45 -13.03
CA LEU A 165 -9.12 -12.19 -14.00
C LEU A 165 -8.27 -13.28 -13.31
N GLY A 166 -8.63 -13.68 -12.09
CA GLY A 166 -7.84 -14.53 -11.22
C GLY A 166 -7.41 -13.80 -9.95
N ARG A 167 -6.83 -14.52 -8.98
CA ARG A 167 -6.42 -13.90 -7.71
C ARG A 167 -5.50 -12.72 -7.93
N SER A 168 -5.74 -11.66 -7.17
CA SER A 168 -4.91 -10.46 -7.14
C SER A 168 -4.82 -9.77 -8.51
N THR A 169 -5.96 -9.41 -9.10
CA THR A 169 -6.02 -8.55 -10.27
C THR A 169 -6.04 -7.07 -9.84
N ALA A 170 -5.11 -6.26 -10.34
CA ALA A 170 -5.26 -4.80 -10.28
C ALA A 170 -6.30 -4.39 -11.32
N GLN A 171 -7.51 -4.11 -10.89
CA GLN A 171 -8.68 -3.94 -11.76
C GLN A 171 -8.85 -2.51 -12.24
N ALA A 172 -8.66 -1.53 -11.35
CA ALA A 172 -8.90 -0.13 -11.65
C ALA A 172 -8.00 0.77 -10.80
N LEU A 173 -7.72 1.95 -11.33
CA LEU A 173 -6.98 3.00 -10.66
C LEU A 173 -7.80 4.29 -10.65
N TYR A 174 -7.80 5.00 -9.53
CA TYR A 174 -8.47 6.28 -9.37
C TYR A 174 -7.48 7.32 -8.84
N ASP A 175 -7.74 8.59 -9.16
CA ASP A 175 -7.06 9.70 -8.52
C ASP A 175 -7.64 9.97 -7.11
N GLY A 176 -6.99 10.88 -6.37
CA GLY A 176 -7.42 11.25 -5.01
C GLY A 176 -8.81 11.92 -4.94
N LYS A 177 -9.45 12.22 -6.06
CA LYS A 177 -10.82 12.74 -6.16
C LYS A 177 -11.82 11.66 -6.56
N GLY A 178 -11.38 10.41 -6.70
CA GLY A 178 -12.22 9.29 -7.11
C GLY A 178 -12.57 9.29 -8.60
N ARG A 179 -11.80 9.99 -9.45
CA ARG A 179 -11.94 9.92 -10.92
C ARG A 179 -11.06 8.80 -11.43
N GLN A 180 -11.62 7.93 -12.25
CA GLN A 180 -10.89 6.81 -12.82
C GLN A 180 -9.74 7.30 -13.72
N LEU A 181 -8.57 6.70 -13.53
CA LEU A 181 -7.39 6.92 -14.36
C LEU A 181 -7.22 5.79 -15.38
N PRO A 182 -6.62 6.05 -16.54
CA PRO A 182 -6.33 5.01 -17.52
C PRO A 182 -5.41 3.94 -16.94
N MET A 183 -5.89 2.71 -16.86
CA MET A 183 -5.13 1.52 -16.51
C MET A 183 -5.85 0.32 -17.09
N GLU A 184 -5.13 -0.54 -17.81
CA GLU A 184 -5.65 -1.85 -18.17
C GLU A 184 -5.58 -2.79 -16.96
N PRO A 185 -6.59 -3.67 -16.75
CA PRO A 185 -6.53 -4.65 -15.68
C PRO A 185 -5.27 -5.52 -15.77
N LEU A 186 -4.54 -5.63 -14.67
CA LEU A 186 -3.29 -6.38 -14.58
C LEU A 186 -3.46 -7.56 -13.62
N LEU A 187 -3.30 -8.77 -14.14
CA LEU A 187 -3.23 -9.96 -13.30
C LEU A 187 -1.91 -9.94 -12.49
N LEU A 188 -2.03 -9.92 -11.18
CA LEU A 188 -0.90 -9.83 -10.26
C LEU A 188 -0.39 -11.20 -9.78
N ALA A 189 -1.11 -12.29 -10.00
CA ALA A 189 -0.69 -13.66 -9.74
C ALA A 189 -0.79 -14.49 -11.03
N LYS A 190 0.17 -15.36 -11.29
CA LYS A 190 0.00 -16.40 -12.32
C LYS A 190 -1.01 -17.42 -11.81
N GLU A 191 -1.95 -17.83 -12.64
CA GLU A 191 -2.78 -18.98 -12.36
C GLU A 191 -1.84 -20.20 -12.15
N GLU A 192 -1.89 -20.79 -10.96
CA GLU A 192 -1.37 -22.15 -10.79
C GLU A 192 -2.25 -23.05 -11.64
N ASN A 193 -1.68 -23.59 -12.74
CA ASN A 193 -2.31 -24.68 -13.47
C ASN A 193 -2.61 -25.78 -12.45
N ARG A 194 -3.89 -25.92 -12.11
CA ARG A 194 -4.40 -27.12 -11.44
C ARG A 194 -4.32 -28.26 -12.44
N CYS A 195 -3.25 -29.08 -12.35
CA CYS A 195 -3.26 -30.47 -12.81
C CYS A 195 -3.80 -31.34 -11.68
#